data_bbb60713b75b5a1555cc8035073d6e5e
#
_entry.id   bbb60713b75b5a1555cc8035073d6e5e
#
_cell.length_a   1.000
_cell.length_b   1.000
_cell.length_c   1.000
_cell.angle_alpha   90.00
_cell.angle_beta   90.00
_cell.angle_gamma   90.00
#
_symmetry.space_group_name_H-M   'P 1'
#
loop_
_entity.id
_entity.type
_entity.pdbx_description
1 polymer ?
#
loop_
_entity_poly.entity_id
_entity_poly.type
_entity_poly.pdbx_seq_one_letter_code
_entity_poly.pdbx_strand_id
1 'polypeptide(L)'
;MEEIITVFTKNALVAALAVTGLMMYVSHLLSKYLTKGKLQSSAIAITLGLVLAYFAGIYTQGEKGISDIAIFSGFALLGGAMIRDLAIASTAFEVDVKEVKKAGKVGLIALALGCVIPFLIGAMVAWLMGYKDPVSMTTIGAGAMTYIVGPVT
;
A
#
# COMPACT_ATOMS: atom_id res chain seq x y z
N MET A 1 -7.65 -0.49 -32.17
CA MET A 1 -7.07 -0.03 -30.91
C MET A 1 -8.10 0.71 -30.04
N GLU A 2 -8.95 1.53 -30.62
CA GLU A 2 -9.99 2.27 -29.89
C GLU A 2 -11.01 1.36 -29.17
N GLU A 3 -11.40 0.25 -29.77
CA GLU A 3 -12.32 -0.70 -29.14
C GLU A 3 -11.73 -1.34 -27.88
N ILE A 4 -10.42 -1.66 -27.90
CA ILE A 4 -9.74 -2.22 -26.74
C ILE A 4 -9.70 -1.19 -25.60
N ILE A 5 -9.34 0.05 -25.91
CA ILE A 5 -9.32 1.14 -24.92
C ILE A 5 -10.71 1.34 -24.33
N THR A 6 -11.75 1.29 -25.15
CA THR A 6 -13.15 1.42 -24.70
C THR A 6 -13.57 0.28 -23.76
N VAL A 7 -13.16 -0.95 -24.04
CA VAL A 7 -13.45 -2.11 -23.16
C VAL A 7 -12.71 -1.96 -21.82
N PHE A 8 -11.45 -1.56 -21.83
CA PHE A 8 -10.67 -1.36 -20.61
C PHE A 8 -11.20 -0.20 -19.76
N THR A 9 -11.62 0.90 -20.37
CA THR A 9 -12.17 2.04 -19.64
C THR A 9 -13.57 1.75 -19.08
N LYS A 10 -14.40 0.99 -19.79
CA LYS A 10 -15.71 0.53 -19.25
C LYS A 10 -15.56 -0.42 -18.07
N ASN A 11 -14.51 -1.24 -18.06
CA ASN A 11 -14.22 -2.21 -17.00
C ASN A 11 -12.95 -1.85 -16.21
N ALA A 12 -12.74 -0.56 -15.95
CA ALA A 12 -11.51 -0.02 -15.42
C ALA A 12 -11.06 -0.70 -14.11
N LEU A 13 -12.00 -1.02 -13.22
CA LEU A 13 -11.69 -1.70 -11.96
C LEU A 13 -11.18 -3.13 -12.19
N VAL A 14 -11.83 -3.88 -13.09
CA VAL A 14 -11.44 -5.26 -13.41
C VAL A 14 -10.07 -5.27 -14.08
N ALA A 15 -9.83 -4.33 -14.99
CA ALA A 15 -8.54 -4.16 -15.64
C ALA A 15 -7.43 -3.84 -14.61
N ALA A 16 -7.69 -2.94 -13.68
CA ALA A 16 -6.74 -2.59 -12.63
C ALA A 16 -6.46 -3.78 -11.70
N LEU A 17 -7.48 -4.57 -11.33
CA LEU A 17 -7.30 -5.80 -10.54
C LEU A 17 -6.46 -6.84 -11.29
N ALA A 18 -6.69 -7.03 -12.59
CA ALA A 18 -5.91 -7.94 -13.41
C ALA A 18 -4.44 -7.52 -13.49
N VAL A 19 -4.17 -6.23 -13.72
CA VAL A 19 -2.80 -5.69 -13.75
C VAL A 19 -2.12 -5.80 -12.39
N THR A 20 -2.83 -5.52 -11.30
CA THR A 20 -2.31 -5.68 -9.94
C THR A 20 -1.97 -7.15 -9.66
N GLY A 21 -2.84 -8.09 -10.05
CA GLY A 21 -2.60 -9.52 -9.90
C GLY A 21 -1.36 -9.98 -10.70
N LEU A 22 -1.21 -9.52 -11.94
CA LEU A 22 -0.03 -9.78 -12.76
C LEU A 22 1.24 -9.22 -12.11
N MET A 23 1.17 -8.01 -11.59
CA MET A 23 2.30 -7.36 -10.91
C MET A 23 2.70 -8.10 -9.64
N MET A 24 1.73 -8.58 -8.86
CA MET A 24 1.98 -9.44 -7.69
C MET A 24 2.61 -10.77 -8.09
N TYR A 25 2.16 -11.39 -9.18
CA TYR A 25 2.73 -12.62 -9.70
C TYR A 25 4.20 -12.43 -10.14
N VAL A 26 4.48 -11.37 -10.90
CA VAL A 26 5.86 -11.01 -11.30
C VAL A 26 6.72 -10.73 -10.08
N SER A 27 6.22 -10.01 -9.09
CA SER A 27 6.93 -9.73 -7.83
C SER A 27 7.21 -10.99 -7.03
N HIS A 28 6.32 -11.97 -7.05
CA HIS A 28 6.53 -13.27 -6.42
C HIS A 28 7.65 -14.05 -7.13
N LEU A 29 7.67 -14.06 -8.46
CA LEU A 29 8.76 -14.67 -9.23
C LEU A 29 10.10 -13.98 -8.95
N LEU A 30 10.13 -12.65 -8.94
CA LEU A 30 11.31 -11.86 -8.60
C LEU A 30 11.80 -12.16 -7.16
N SER A 31 10.90 -12.25 -6.19
CA SER A 31 11.24 -12.63 -4.83
C SER A 31 11.91 -14.01 -4.79
N LYS A 32 11.33 -14.97 -5.47
CA LYS A 32 11.83 -16.34 -5.49
C LYS A 32 13.18 -16.47 -6.20
N TYR A 33 13.34 -15.85 -7.37
CA TYR A 33 14.52 -16.05 -8.21
C TYR A 33 15.67 -15.06 -7.92
N LEU A 34 15.35 -13.77 -7.66
CA LEU A 34 16.37 -12.73 -7.42
C LEU A 34 16.84 -12.71 -5.97
N THR A 35 15.90 -12.78 -5.02
CA THR A 35 16.22 -12.59 -3.60
C THR A 35 16.24 -13.90 -2.82
N LYS A 36 16.02 -15.04 -3.49
CA LYS A 36 15.97 -16.38 -2.84
C LYS A 36 14.99 -16.39 -1.64
N GLY A 37 13.90 -15.65 -1.73
CA GLY A 37 12.89 -15.54 -0.69
C GLY A 37 13.25 -14.62 0.49
N LYS A 38 14.36 -13.89 0.44
CA LYS A 38 14.77 -12.96 1.51
C LYS A 38 13.91 -11.69 1.57
N LEU A 39 13.41 -11.23 0.43
CA LEU A 39 12.49 -10.09 0.36
C LEU A 39 11.08 -10.59 0.11
N GLN A 40 10.14 -10.04 0.87
CA GLN A 40 8.72 -10.32 0.70
C GLN A 40 8.23 -9.81 -0.67
N SER A 41 7.44 -10.61 -1.37
CA SER A 41 6.94 -10.26 -2.72
C SER A 41 6.11 -8.98 -2.73
N SER A 42 5.40 -8.67 -1.64
CA SER A 42 4.64 -7.41 -1.51
C SER A 42 5.56 -6.18 -1.49
N ALA A 43 6.73 -6.26 -0.84
CA ALA A 43 7.70 -5.16 -0.82
C ALA A 43 8.24 -4.87 -2.23
N ILE A 44 8.52 -5.93 -3.01
CA ILE A 44 8.95 -5.80 -4.41
C ILE A 44 7.82 -5.20 -5.25
N ALA A 45 6.56 -5.63 -5.05
CA ALA A 45 5.41 -5.10 -5.77
C ALA A 45 5.21 -3.60 -5.49
N ILE A 46 5.32 -3.17 -4.23
CA ILE A 46 5.23 -1.75 -3.85
C ILE A 46 6.34 -0.94 -4.52
N THR A 47 7.58 -1.43 -4.49
CA THR A 47 8.71 -0.74 -5.13
C THR A 47 8.52 -0.61 -6.64
N LEU A 48 8.09 -1.68 -7.31
CA LEU A 48 7.77 -1.64 -8.75
C LEU A 48 6.62 -0.67 -9.04
N GLY A 49 5.59 -0.68 -8.20
CA GLY A 49 4.45 0.26 -8.32
C GLY A 49 4.88 1.71 -8.21
N LEU A 50 5.74 2.03 -7.23
CA LEU A 50 6.28 3.39 -7.06
C LEU A 50 7.13 3.82 -8.26
N VAL A 51 7.99 2.94 -8.76
CA VAL A 51 8.83 3.21 -9.94
C VAL A 51 7.94 3.48 -11.17
N LEU A 52 6.94 2.63 -11.40
CA LEU A 52 6.00 2.80 -12.51
C LEU A 52 5.17 4.09 -12.37
N ALA A 53 4.71 4.41 -11.14
CA ALA A 53 3.98 5.64 -10.88
C ALA A 53 4.84 6.89 -11.11
N TYR A 54 6.11 6.85 -10.73
CA TYR A 54 7.05 7.94 -10.96
C TYR A 54 7.27 8.20 -12.46
N PHE A 55 7.54 7.14 -13.24
CA PHE A 55 7.71 7.28 -14.70
C PHE A 55 6.43 7.71 -15.40
N ALA A 56 5.29 7.18 -14.98
CA ALA A 56 4.00 7.59 -15.51
C ALA A 56 3.71 9.07 -15.20
N GLY A 57 4.01 9.53 -13.99
CA GLY A 57 3.86 10.94 -13.61
C GLY A 57 4.71 11.88 -14.46
N ILE A 58 5.96 11.51 -14.76
CA ILE A 58 6.84 12.29 -15.68
C ILE A 58 6.25 12.30 -17.09
N TYR A 59 5.73 11.17 -17.56
CA TYR A 59 5.21 11.05 -18.93
C TYR A 59 3.90 11.80 -19.12
N THR A 60 2.99 11.72 -18.16
CA THR A 60 1.66 12.34 -18.25
C THR A 60 1.64 13.79 -17.79
N GLN A 61 2.64 14.22 -17.00
CA GLN A 61 2.66 15.50 -16.28
C GLN A 61 1.38 15.75 -15.46
N GLY A 62 0.68 14.66 -15.07
CA GLY A 62 -0.57 14.67 -14.33
C GLY A 62 -0.34 14.48 -12.83
N GLU A 63 -1.37 14.77 -12.05
CA GLU A 63 -1.33 14.70 -10.58
C GLU A 63 -1.64 13.30 -10.04
N LYS A 64 -2.22 12.39 -10.86
CA LYS A 64 -2.69 11.06 -10.45
C LYS A 64 -1.74 9.92 -10.86
N GLY A 65 -0.57 10.23 -11.40
CA GLY A 65 0.44 9.26 -11.82
C GLY A 65 -0.10 8.29 -12.87
N ILE A 66 -0.02 6.98 -12.61
CA ILE A 66 -0.49 5.93 -13.52
C ILE A 66 -1.98 6.07 -13.90
N SER A 67 -2.81 6.61 -13.00
CA SER A 67 -4.25 6.75 -13.22
C SER A 67 -4.62 7.84 -14.22
N ASP A 68 -3.69 8.71 -14.60
CA ASP A 68 -3.88 9.69 -15.67
C ASP A 68 -3.91 9.04 -17.06
N ILE A 69 -3.38 7.85 -17.18
CA ILE A 69 -3.48 7.06 -18.40
C ILE A 69 -4.85 6.39 -18.44
N ALA A 70 -5.64 6.67 -19.48
CA ALA A 70 -7.04 6.23 -19.60
C ALA A 70 -7.25 4.73 -19.36
N ILE A 71 -6.35 3.88 -19.84
CA ILE A 71 -6.38 2.41 -19.64
C ILE A 71 -6.19 2.03 -18.17
N PHE A 72 -5.47 2.85 -17.41
CA PHE A 72 -5.13 2.61 -16.00
C PHE A 72 -5.96 3.46 -15.02
N SER A 73 -6.99 4.15 -15.49
CA SER A 73 -7.88 4.96 -14.65
C SER A 73 -8.52 4.18 -13.49
N GLY A 74 -8.67 2.87 -13.64
CA GLY A 74 -9.16 1.97 -12.59
C GLY A 74 -8.28 1.88 -11.35
N PHE A 75 -7.00 2.24 -11.42
CA PHE A 75 -6.13 2.29 -10.23
C PHE A 75 -6.57 3.37 -9.23
N ALA A 76 -7.17 4.45 -9.70
CA ALA A 76 -7.77 5.45 -8.81
C ALA A 76 -8.93 4.87 -7.98
N LEU A 77 -9.68 3.92 -8.57
CA LEU A 77 -10.76 3.20 -7.87
C LEU A 77 -10.21 2.18 -6.87
N LEU A 78 -9.12 1.48 -7.20
CA LEU A 78 -8.45 0.56 -6.26
C LEU A 78 -7.85 1.29 -5.06
N GLY A 79 -7.31 2.48 -5.27
CA GLY A 79 -6.81 3.35 -4.19
C GLY A 79 -7.91 4.05 -3.39
N GLY A 80 -9.17 3.93 -3.81
CA GLY A 80 -10.31 4.55 -3.15
C GLY A 80 -10.56 4.00 -1.75
N ALA A 81 -11.13 4.85 -0.89
CA ALA A 81 -11.39 4.52 0.52
C ALA A 81 -12.21 3.24 0.68
N MET A 82 -13.23 3.03 -0.14
CA MET A 82 -14.14 1.90 -0.03
C MET A 82 -13.43 0.53 -0.16
N ILE A 83 -12.56 0.36 -1.16
CA ILE A 83 -11.84 -0.91 -1.37
C ILE A 83 -10.77 -1.11 -0.31
N ARG A 84 -10.10 -0.03 0.10
CA ARG A 84 -9.16 -0.05 1.20
C ARG A 84 -9.84 -0.48 2.51
N ASP A 85 -10.98 0.11 2.82
CA ASP A 85 -11.73 -0.19 4.05
C ASP A 85 -12.28 -1.61 4.03
N LEU A 86 -12.71 -2.11 2.86
CA LEU A 86 -13.08 -3.51 2.67
C LEU A 86 -11.89 -4.46 2.91
N ALA A 87 -10.69 -4.10 2.45
CA ALA A 87 -9.48 -4.89 2.70
C ALA A 87 -9.14 -4.92 4.20
N ILE A 88 -9.27 -3.79 4.91
CA ILE A 88 -9.08 -3.73 6.37
C ILE A 88 -10.12 -4.61 7.07
N ALA A 89 -11.39 -4.52 6.69
CA ALA A 89 -12.45 -5.34 7.26
C ALA A 89 -12.19 -6.83 7.02
N SER A 90 -11.74 -7.23 5.82
CA SER A 90 -11.46 -8.63 5.51
C SER A 90 -10.34 -9.20 6.37
N THR A 91 -9.29 -8.43 6.66
CA THR A 91 -8.22 -8.89 7.57
C THR A 91 -8.70 -9.11 8.99
N ALA A 92 -9.72 -8.35 9.44
CA ALA A 92 -10.31 -8.56 10.76
C ALA A 92 -11.05 -9.91 10.88
N PHE A 93 -11.62 -10.42 9.78
CA PHE A 93 -12.29 -11.74 9.76
C PHE A 93 -11.28 -12.90 9.77
N GLU A 94 -10.04 -12.69 9.37
CA GLU A 94 -8.99 -13.73 9.40
C GLU A 94 -8.40 -13.92 10.82
N VAL A 95 -8.70 -13.03 11.75
CA VAL A 95 -8.14 -13.08 13.11
C VAL A 95 -8.73 -14.28 13.88
N ASP A 96 -7.91 -15.29 14.14
CA ASP A 96 -8.27 -16.38 15.04
C ASP A 96 -8.15 -15.95 16.50
N VAL A 97 -9.30 -15.74 17.14
CA VAL A 97 -9.41 -15.35 18.55
C VAL A 97 -8.69 -16.36 19.48
N LYS A 98 -8.60 -17.63 19.07
CA LYS A 98 -7.88 -18.66 19.86
C LYS A 98 -6.38 -18.41 19.83
N GLU A 99 -5.84 -17.99 18.68
CA GLU A 99 -4.41 -17.65 18.56
C GLU A 99 -4.08 -16.38 19.33
N VAL A 100 -4.95 -15.36 19.26
CA VAL A 100 -4.80 -14.14 20.08
C VAL A 100 -4.77 -14.46 21.57
N LYS A 101 -5.64 -15.37 22.03
CA LYS A 101 -5.64 -15.82 23.43
C LYS A 101 -4.37 -16.60 23.80
N LYS A 102 -3.83 -17.42 22.89
CA LYS A 102 -2.57 -18.15 23.07
C LYS A 102 -1.35 -17.20 23.19
N ALA A 103 -1.36 -16.11 22.43
CA ALA A 103 -0.27 -15.11 22.50
C ALA A 103 -0.17 -14.43 23.87
N GLY A 104 -1.26 -14.39 24.63
CA GLY A 104 -1.30 -13.93 26.02
C GLY A 104 -0.75 -12.52 26.21
N LYS A 105 -0.25 -12.24 27.42
CA LYS A 105 0.29 -10.92 27.78
C LYS A 105 1.51 -10.52 26.94
N VAL A 106 2.34 -11.48 26.55
CA VAL A 106 3.56 -11.24 25.75
C VAL A 106 3.18 -10.76 24.36
N GLY A 107 2.21 -11.41 23.73
CA GLY A 107 1.69 -10.98 22.40
C GLY A 107 1.07 -9.59 22.44
N LEU A 108 0.33 -9.25 23.49
CA LEU A 108 -0.26 -7.93 23.66
C LEU A 108 0.81 -6.84 23.81
N ILE A 109 1.84 -7.10 24.62
CA ILE A 109 2.97 -6.17 24.80
C ILE A 109 3.74 -6.01 23.50
N ALA A 110 4.02 -7.12 22.78
CA ALA A 110 4.71 -7.07 21.50
C ALA A 110 3.91 -6.26 20.45
N LEU A 111 2.60 -6.42 20.41
CA LEU A 111 1.72 -5.64 19.55
C LEU A 111 1.77 -4.14 19.90
N ALA A 112 1.65 -3.81 21.18
CA ALA A 112 1.71 -2.43 21.64
C ALA A 112 3.07 -1.77 21.29
N LEU A 113 4.17 -2.47 21.53
CA LEU A 113 5.51 -2.00 21.17
C LEU A 113 5.67 -1.86 19.65
N GLY A 114 5.14 -2.82 18.89
CA GLY A 114 5.14 -2.79 17.41
C GLY A 114 4.35 -1.62 16.82
N CYS A 115 3.38 -1.07 17.54
CA CYS A 115 2.66 0.14 17.15
C CYS A 115 3.39 1.42 17.62
N VAL A 116 3.76 1.48 18.88
CA VAL A 116 4.31 2.70 19.50
C VAL A 116 5.70 3.03 18.98
N ILE A 117 6.57 2.04 18.84
CA ILE A 117 7.96 2.30 18.41
C ILE A 117 8.05 2.87 16.99
N PRO A 118 7.41 2.29 15.96
CA PRO A 118 7.44 2.86 14.60
C PRO A 118 6.81 4.25 14.56
N PHE A 119 5.71 4.47 15.29
CA PHE A 119 5.08 5.79 15.38
C PHE A 119 6.05 6.85 15.91
N LEU A 120 6.70 6.58 17.03
CA LEU A 120 7.67 7.51 17.63
C LEU A 120 8.87 7.76 16.72
N ILE A 121 9.39 6.70 16.09
CA ILE A 121 10.51 6.83 15.15
C ILE A 121 10.09 7.66 13.94
N GLY A 122 8.91 7.41 13.36
CA GLY A 122 8.39 8.16 12.23
C GLY A 122 8.18 9.64 12.56
N ALA A 123 7.60 9.94 13.71
CA ALA A 123 7.42 11.31 14.20
C ALA A 123 8.76 12.01 14.45
N MET A 124 9.75 11.30 15.01
CA MET A 124 11.09 11.82 15.22
C MET A 124 11.81 12.12 13.90
N VAL A 125 11.70 11.24 12.91
CA VAL A 125 12.25 11.45 11.57
C VAL A 125 11.58 12.65 10.90
N ALA A 126 10.27 12.79 11.01
CA ALA A 126 9.54 13.95 10.51
C ALA A 126 10.06 15.26 11.10
N TRP A 127 10.28 15.27 12.41
CA TRP A 127 10.86 16.42 13.10
C TRP A 127 12.27 16.75 12.63
N LEU A 128 13.13 15.76 12.45
CA LEU A 128 14.49 15.92 11.92
C LEU A 128 14.49 16.44 10.47
N MET A 129 13.50 16.09 9.67
CA MET A 129 13.33 16.57 8.30
C MET A 129 12.76 18.01 8.22
N GLY A 130 12.44 18.60 9.38
CA GLY A 130 11.97 20.00 9.45
C GLY A 130 10.46 20.18 9.53
N TYR A 131 9.68 19.10 9.56
CA TYR A 131 8.24 19.18 9.82
C TYR A 131 8.01 19.41 11.30
N LYS A 132 7.63 20.62 11.69
CA LYS A 132 7.45 21.01 13.11
C LYS A 132 5.99 21.11 13.53
N ASP A 133 5.06 21.00 12.61
CA ASP A 133 3.63 21.03 12.94
C ASP A 133 3.15 19.67 13.45
N PRO A 134 2.29 19.64 14.47
CA PRO A 134 1.82 18.41 15.08
C PRO A 134 1.10 17.48 14.10
N VAL A 135 0.38 18.04 13.13
CA VAL A 135 -0.38 17.27 12.13
C VAL A 135 0.57 16.47 11.24
N SER A 136 1.59 17.11 10.65
CA SER A 136 2.57 16.42 9.80
C SER A 136 3.35 15.37 10.58
N MET A 137 3.75 15.66 11.83
CA MET A 137 4.47 14.71 12.66
C MET A 137 3.62 13.47 13.00
N THR A 138 2.34 13.66 13.34
CA THR A 138 1.43 12.54 13.63
C THR A 138 1.08 11.76 12.38
N THR A 139 0.87 12.41 11.24
CA THR A 139 0.58 11.75 9.95
C THR A 139 1.76 10.88 9.49
N ILE A 140 2.99 11.41 9.54
CA ILE A 140 4.20 10.65 9.18
C ILE A 140 4.46 9.52 10.18
N GLY A 141 4.25 9.77 11.48
CA GLY A 141 4.34 8.75 12.51
C GLY A 141 3.32 7.62 12.32
N ALA A 142 2.06 7.96 12.02
CA ALA A 142 1.02 6.99 11.72
C ALA A 142 1.32 6.21 10.42
N GLY A 143 1.84 6.88 9.40
CA GLY A 143 2.29 6.25 8.16
C GLY A 143 3.47 5.29 8.36
N ALA A 144 4.36 5.56 9.30
CA ALA A 144 5.44 4.66 9.68
C ALA A 144 4.94 3.41 10.42
N MET A 145 3.86 3.54 11.18
CA MET A 145 3.20 2.42 11.84
C MET A 145 2.44 1.54 10.83
N THR A 146 1.67 2.16 9.97
CA THR A 146 0.94 1.48 8.89
C THR A 146 0.67 2.44 7.72
N TYR A 147 0.99 1.98 6.51
CA TYR A 147 0.76 2.76 5.29
C TYR A 147 -0.72 3.08 5.01
N ILE A 148 -1.64 2.39 5.69
CA ILE A 148 -3.08 2.59 5.53
C ILE A 148 -3.56 3.80 6.32
N VAL A 149 -3.03 4.03 7.52
CA VAL A 149 -3.49 5.08 8.44
C VAL A 149 -2.93 6.45 8.04
N GLY A 150 -1.69 6.52 7.54
CA GLY A 150 -1.05 7.78 7.17
C GLY A 150 -1.89 8.69 6.24
N PRO A 151 -2.49 8.17 5.14
CA PRO A 151 -3.31 9.00 4.24
C PRO A 151 -4.68 9.40 4.79
N VAL A 152 -5.10 8.89 5.94
CA VAL A 152 -6.43 9.13 6.54
C VAL A 152 -6.37 10.21 7.62
N THR A 153 -5.19 10.45 8.17
CA THR A 153 -4.94 11.48 9.18
C THR A 153 -4.55 12.81 8.55
#